data_36cd0f86a9c2c288f7c001ebde5ad1db
#
_entry.id   36cd0f86a9c2c288f7c001ebde5ad1db
#
_cell.length_a   1.000
_cell.length_b   1.000
_cell.length_c   1.000
_cell.angle_alpha   90.00
_cell.angle_beta   90.00
_cell.angle_gamma   90.00
#
_symmetry.space_group_name_H-M   'P 1'
#
loop_
_entity.id
_entity.type
_entity.pdbx_description
1 polymer ?
#
loop_
_entity_poly.entity_id
_entity_poly.type
_entity_poly.pdbx_seq_one_letter_code
_entity_poly.pdbx_strand_id
1 'polypeptide(L)'
;MIAILGLAAAAPSAQGQGYNPFQIGASGGIAFPTGDLGTGTNTGYNIAVVVGYKPQLLPISVRAEAAYNQFGRTGGGSSVNIPSFTGNVVYELPLGMSFTPYAIGGAGLYRPSVGFNSGGATSAENDFGWNIGGGIKIPLSTSFETFVEARYNSVSVSGPNGGTASFIPVTVGILF
;
A
#
# COMPACT_ATOMS: atom_id res chain seq x y z
N MET A 1 16.28 11.53 18.09
CA MET A 1 16.47 10.15 18.57
C MET A 1 15.30 9.32 18.05
N ILE A 2 15.48 8.64 16.92
CA ILE A 2 14.44 7.85 16.25
C ILE A 2 14.50 6.46 16.86
N ALA A 3 13.46 6.12 17.63
CA ALA A 3 13.29 4.76 18.12
C ALA A 3 12.79 3.88 16.96
N ILE A 4 13.66 3.07 16.39
CA ILE A 4 13.31 1.97 15.50
C ILE A 4 12.68 0.90 16.40
N LEU A 5 11.35 0.86 16.44
CA LEU A 5 10.62 -0.26 17.01
C LEU A 5 10.84 -1.44 16.05
N GLY A 6 11.76 -2.33 16.41
CA GLY A 6 11.93 -3.60 15.74
C GLY A 6 10.67 -4.44 15.90
N LEU A 7 9.87 -4.51 14.85
CA LEU A 7 8.79 -5.48 14.72
C LEU A 7 9.44 -6.84 14.52
N ALA A 8 9.70 -7.56 15.62
CA ALA A 8 10.06 -8.97 15.57
C ALA A 8 8.87 -9.71 14.93
N ALA A 9 8.97 -10.02 13.66
CA ALA A 9 8.06 -10.93 12.99
C ALA A 9 8.23 -12.30 13.69
N ALA A 10 7.33 -12.60 14.61
CA ALA A 10 7.15 -13.95 15.09
C ALA A 10 6.67 -14.76 13.89
N ALA A 11 7.58 -15.49 13.25
CA ALA A 11 7.23 -16.49 12.27
C ALA A 11 6.31 -17.48 12.97
N PRO A 12 5.08 -17.71 12.49
CA PRO A 12 4.24 -18.75 13.06
C PRO A 12 4.97 -20.08 12.84
N SER A 13 5.28 -20.76 13.93
CA SER A 13 5.80 -22.11 13.88
C SER A 13 4.79 -23.00 13.15
N ALA A 14 5.22 -23.64 12.08
CA ALA A 14 4.45 -24.59 11.31
C ALA A 14 4.09 -25.79 12.20
N GLN A 15 2.90 -25.77 12.76
CA GLN A 15 2.30 -26.91 13.45
C GLN A 15 0.93 -27.16 12.84
N GLY A 16 0.86 -28.27 12.11
CA GLY A 16 -0.39 -28.86 11.66
C GLY A 16 -0.84 -28.38 10.29
N GLN A 17 -1.20 -29.33 9.43
CA GLN A 17 -1.84 -29.12 8.12
C GLN A 17 -3.27 -28.57 8.26
N GLY A 18 -3.39 -27.39 8.87
CA GLY A 18 -4.62 -26.63 8.98
C GLY A 18 -4.51 -25.39 8.08
N TYR A 19 -5.54 -25.10 7.33
CA TYR A 19 -5.67 -23.88 6.58
C TYR A 19 -5.52 -22.66 7.53
N ASN A 20 -4.51 -21.83 7.28
CA ASN A 20 -4.34 -20.58 8.01
C ASN A 20 -5.00 -19.44 7.21
N PRO A 21 -6.10 -18.84 7.70
CA PRO A 21 -6.76 -17.75 7.00
C PRO A 21 -5.99 -16.44 7.08
N PHE A 22 -5.01 -16.32 7.96
CA PHE A 22 -4.23 -15.10 8.11
C PHE A 22 -3.05 -15.10 7.16
N GLN A 23 -2.82 -13.95 6.55
CA GLN A 23 -1.70 -13.68 5.66
C GLN A 23 -0.92 -12.48 6.18
N ILE A 24 0.39 -12.54 6.09
CA ILE A 24 1.28 -11.40 6.36
C ILE A 24 2.20 -11.23 5.17
N GLY A 25 2.53 -10.00 4.83
CA GLY A 25 3.38 -9.77 3.69
C GLY A 25 3.98 -8.38 3.63
N ALA A 26 4.76 -8.18 2.58
CA ALA A 26 5.35 -6.90 2.28
C ALA A 26 5.37 -6.67 0.77
N SER A 27 5.39 -5.42 0.37
CA SER A 27 5.50 -5.02 -1.03
C SER A 27 6.37 -3.79 -1.21
N GLY A 28 6.85 -3.62 -2.43
CA GLY A 28 7.56 -2.41 -2.83
C GLY A 28 7.38 -2.16 -4.32
N GLY A 29 7.54 -0.92 -4.73
CA GLY A 29 7.35 -0.57 -6.12
C GLY A 29 7.53 0.91 -6.43
N ILE A 30 7.05 1.30 -7.58
CA ILE A 30 7.12 2.65 -8.11
C ILE A 30 5.76 3.31 -7.97
N ALA A 31 5.73 4.57 -7.53
CA ALA A 31 4.52 5.35 -7.39
C ALA A 31 4.52 6.51 -8.40
N PHE A 32 3.47 6.60 -9.20
CA PHE A 32 3.28 7.64 -10.21
C PHE A 32 2.32 8.68 -9.68
N PRO A 33 2.75 9.94 -9.45
CA PRO A 33 1.86 11.01 -9.05
C PRO A 33 0.95 11.38 -10.23
N THR A 34 -0.31 11.69 -9.93
CA THR A 34 -1.33 12.06 -10.93
C THR A 34 -2.14 13.27 -10.47
N GLY A 35 -2.91 13.88 -11.36
CA GLY A 35 -3.71 15.06 -11.05
C GLY A 35 -2.85 16.20 -10.49
N ASP A 36 -3.34 16.87 -9.47
CA ASP A 36 -2.67 18.03 -8.85
C ASP A 36 -1.31 17.67 -8.25
N LEU A 37 -1.18 16.44 -7.69
CA LEU A 37 0.10 15.95 -7.18
C LEU A 37 1.14 15.77 -8.29
N GLY A 38 0.70 15.38 -9.50
CA GLY A 38 1.57 15.23 -10.67
C GLY A 38 2.17 16.55 -11.16
N THR A 39 1.52 17.68 -10.84
CA THR A 39 2.03 19.01 -11.16
C THR A 39 3.08 19.42 -10.13
N GLY A 40 4.35 19.20 -10.43
CA GLY A 40 5.47 19.60 -9.57
C GLY A 40 6.09 18.50 -8.73
N THR A 41 5.67 17.24 -8.90
CA THR A 41 6.33 16.07 -8.31
C THR A 41 6.73 15.05 -9.38
N ASN A 42 7.81 14.34 -9.11
CA ASN A 42 8.33 13.28 -9.96
C ASN A 42 7.84 11.91 -9.47
N THR A 43 7.99 10.89 -10.30
CA THR A 43 7.82 9.49 -9.92
C THR A 43 8.57 9.19 -8.62
N GLY A 44 7.91 8.47 -7.74
CA GLY A 44 8.40 8.11 -6.43
C GLY A 44 8.47 6.61 -6.22
N TYR A 45 8.62 6.20 -4.97
CA TYR A 45 8.57 4.81 -4.57
C TYR A 45 7.48 4.55 -3.51
N ASN A 46 7.06 3.31 -3.44
CA ASN A 46 6.13 2.78 -2.43
C ASN A 46 6.77 1.58 -1.74
N ILE A 47 6.60 1.51 -0.42
CA ILE A 47 6.84 0.30 0.37
C ILE A 47 5.65 0.09 1.29
N ALA A 48 5.28 -1.17 1.54
CA ALA A 48 4.16 -1.48 2.41
C ALA A 48 4.34 -2.81 3.16
N VAL A 49 3.69 -2.89 4.31
CA VAL A 49 3.43 -4.13 5.04
C VAL A 49 1.94 -4.42 5.03
N VAL A 50 1.61 -5.69 4.96
CA VAL A 50 0.26 -6.17 4.70
C VAL A 50 -0.11 -7.24 5.72
N VAL A 51 -1.31 -7.16 6.27
CA VAL A 51 -1.94 -8.24 7.05
C VAL A 51 -3.30 -8.51 6.42
N GLY A 52 -3.57 -9.76 6.08
CA GLY A 52 -4.79 -10.20 5.44
C GLY A 52 -5.53 -11.28 6.22
N TYR A 53 -6.82 -11.35 5.98
CA TYR A 53 -7.67 -12.46 6.41
C TYR A 53 -8.45 -12.96 5.19
N LYS A 54 -8.20 -14.21 4.80
CA LYS A 54 -8.81 -14.86 3.65
C LYS A 54 -9.60 -16.07 4.12
N PRO A 55 -10.95 -16.01 4.14
CA PRO A 55 -11.79 -17.17 4.43
C PRO A 55 -11.62 -18.26 3.36
N GLN A 56 -11.65 -19.53 3.77
CA GLN A 56 -11.37 -20.66 2.86
C GLN A 56 -12.41 -20.83 1.74
N LEU A 57 -13.66 -20.49 1.99
CA LEU A 57 -14.79 -20.77 1.08
C LEU A 57 -15.24 -19.55 0.26
N LEU A 58 -14.63 -18.38 0.48
CA LEU A 58 -15.06 -17.15 -0.18
C LEU A 58 -13.95 -16.61 -1.08
N PRO A 59 -14.28 -16.12 -2.28
CA PRO A 59 -13.32 -15.43 -3.14
C PRO A 59 -13.03 -14.00 -2.67
N ILE A 60 -13.41 -13.67 -1.45
CA ILE A 60 -13.27 -12.36 -0.84
C ILE A 60 -12.35 -12.47 0.37
N SER A 61 -11.39 -11.57 0.45
CA SER A 61 -10.51 -11.39 1.62
C SER A 61 -10.49 -9.93 2.05
N VAL A 62 -10.11 -9.69 3.29
CA VAL A 62 -9.86 -8.34 3.82
C VAL A 62 -8.38 -8.16 4.05
N ARG A 63 -7.87 -6.94 3.80
CA ARG A 63 -6.46 -6.61 3.90
C ARG A 63 -6.30 -5.27 4.62
N ALA A 64 -5.56 -5.26 5.72
CA ALA A 64 -5.03 -4.04 6.33
C ALA A 64 -3.61 -3.80 5.80
N GLU A 65 -3.30 -2.56 5.49
CA GLU A 65 -2.02 -2.19 4.91
C GLU A 65 -1.50 -0.90 5.53
N ALA A 66 -0.24 -0.91 5.95
CA ALA A 66 0.52 0.28 6.29
C ALA A 66 1.56 0.52 5.20
N ALA A 67 1.46 1.66 4.52
CA ALA A 67 2.31 1.99 3.38
C ALA A 67 3.01 3.34 3.55
N TYR A 68 4.15 3.48 2.89
CA TYR A 68 4.90 4.72 2.79
C TYR A 68 5.18 5.03 1.32
N ASN A 69 4.73 6.20 0.88
CA ASN A 69 4.97 6.70 -0.47
C ASN A 69 5.84 7.96 -0.37
N GLN A 70 6.87 8.06 -1.21
CA GLN A 70 7.72 9.24 -1.29
C GLN A 70 7.88 9.68 -2.74
N PHE A 71 7.66 10.97 -2.98
CA PHE A 71 7.78 11.63 -4.29
C PHE A 71 8.80 12.77 -4.21
N GLY A 72 9.74 12.82 -5.16
CA GLY A 72 10.64 13.96 -5.30
C GLY A 72 9.92 15.17 -5.91
N ARG A 73 10.23 16.39 -5.49
CA ARG A 73 9.73 17.61 -6.16
C ARG A 73 10.56 17.99 -7.37
N THR A 74 9.89 18.45 -8.41
CA THR A 74 10.54 19.00 -9.59
C THR A 74 11.30 20.28 -9.20
N GLY A 75 12.61 20.34 -9.51
CA GLY A 75 13.49 21.44 -9.08
C GLY A 75 14.36 21.11 -7.86
N GLY A 76 14.15 19.97 -7.21
CA GLY A 76 14.98 19.51 -6.08
C GLY A 76 14.65 20.19 -4.73
N GLY A 77 15.38 19.83 -3.69
CA GLY A 77 15.34 20.47 -2.37
C GLY A 77 14.19 20.07 -1.44
N SER A 78 13.21 19.30 -1.91
CA SER A 78 12.10 18.83 -1.07
C SER A 78 11.48 17.55 -1.60
N SER A 79 10.75 16.83 -0.73
CA SER A 79 10.00 15.63 -1.06
C SER A 79 8.59 15.71 -0.49
N VAL A 80 7.65 15.04 -1.15
CA VAL A 80 6.29 14.79 -0.64
C VAL A 80 6.25 13.38 -0.12
N ASN A 81 5.89 13.22 1.14
CA ASN A 81 5.80 11.93 1.82
C ASN A 81 4.35 11.68 2.22
N ILE A 82 3.83 10.49 1.91
CA ILE A 82 2.44 10.12 2.19
C ILE A 82 2.43 8.74 2.86
N PRO A 83 2.72 8.67 4.17
CA PRO A 83 2.40 7.47 4.94
C PRO A 83 0.89 7.27 4.99
N SER A 84 0.45 6.00 4.97
CA SER A 84 -0.96 5.66 4.98
C SER A 84 -1.24 4.37 5.75
N PHE A 85 -2.47 4.30 6.25
CA PHE A 85 -3.02 3.08 6.84
C PHE A 85 -4.42 2.86 6.24
N THR A 86 -4.60 1.74 5.52
CA THR A 86 -5.82 1.46 4.76
C THR A 86 -6.39 0.09 5.10
N GLY A 87 -7.74 0.01 5.09
CA GLY A 87 -8.49 -1.23 5.07
C GLY A 87 -9.05 -1.47 3.67
N ASN A 88 -8.86 -2.68 3.15
CA ASN A 88 -9.18 -3.02 1.78
C ASN A 88 -9.97 -4.33 1.72
N VAL A 89 -10.87 -4.43 0.76
CA VAL A 89 -11.52 -5.69 0.34
C VAL A 89 -10.88 -6.13 -0.97
N VAL A 90 -10.52 -7.40 -1.03
CA VAL A 90 -9.93 -8.05 -2.21
C VAL A 90 -10.91 -9.10 -2.71
N TYR A 91 -11.25 -9.04 -3.99
CA TYR A 91 -12.07 -10.03 -4.67
C TYR A 91 -11.23 -10.79 -5.68
N GLU A 92 -11.02 -12.07 -5.44
CA GLU A 92 -10.26 -12.95 -6.32
C GLU A 92 -11.16 -13.56 -7.39
N LEU A 93 -10.70 -13.55 -8.66
CA LEU A 93 -11.40 -14.13 -9.80
C LEU A 93 -10.89 -15.55 -10.04
N PRO A 94 -11.63 -16.60 -9.65
CA PRO A 94 -11.18 -17.98 -9.78
C PRO A 94 -11.35 -18.48 -11.22
N LEU A 95 -10.44 -18.10 -12.10
CA LEU A 95 -10.50 -18.43 -13.53
C LEU A 95 -9.82 -19.76 -13.89
N GLY A 96 -9.30 -20.51 -12.90
CA GLY A 96 -8.63 -21.81 -13.12
C GLY A 96 -7.28 -21.71 -13.85
N MET A 97 -6.64 -20.54 -13.83
CA MET A 97 -5.31 -20.28 -14.40
C MET A 97 -4.20 -20.52 -13.36
N SER A 98 -2.94 -20.54 -13.81
CA SER A 98 -1.77 -20.62 -12.94
C SER A 98 -1.53 -19.37 -12.09
N PHE A 99 -2.30 -18.33 -12.31
CA PHE A 99 -2.32 -17.10 -11.54
C PHE A 99 -3.77 -16.71 -11.24
N THR A 100 -3.98 -15.93 -10.19
CA THR A 100 -5.30 -15.47 -9.76
C THR A 100 -5.40 -13.97 -9.91
N PRO A 101 -6.13 -13.47 -10.92
CA PRO A 101 -6.47 -12.06 -11.00
C PRO A 101 -7.36 -11.64 -9.83
N TYR A 102 -7.24 -10.40 -9.38
CA TYR A 102 -8.10 -9.87 -8.35
C TYR A 102 -8.36 -8.38 -8.53
N ALA A 103 -9.49 -7.92 -8.00
CA ALA A 103 -9.79 -6.53 -7.78
C ALA A 103 -9.61 -6.19 -6.30
N ILE A 104 -9.21 -4.97 -6.02
CA ILE A 104 -9.02 -4.46 -4.66
C ILE A 104 -9.62 -3.07 -4.57
N GLY A 105 -10.24 -2.77 -3.43
CA GLY A 105 -10.74 -1.44 -3.13
C GLY A 105 -10.84 -1.22 -1.64
N GLY A 106 -10.64 0.01 -1.22
CA GLY A 106 -10.64 0.32 0.20
C GLY A 106 -10.54 1.79 0.51
N ALA A 107 -10.40 2.07 1.79
CA ALA A 107 -10.28 3.42 2.29
C ALA A 107 -9.40 3.46 3.55
N GLY A 108 -8.96 4.63 3.93
CA GLY A 108 -8.15 4.79 5.12
C GLY A 108 -7.65 6.19 5.35
N LEU A 109 -6.66 6.28 6.21
CA LEU A 109 -6.02 7.53 6.60
C LEU A 109 -4.68 7.67 5.89
N TYR A 110 -4.47 8.85 5.37
CA TYR A 110 -3.25 9.28 4.70
C TYR A 110 -2.72 10.51 5.42
N ARG A 111 -1.42 10.65 5.51
CA ARG A 111 -0.79 11.79 6.17
C ARG A 111 0.23 12.49 5.26
N PRO A 112 -0.24 13.28 4.29
CA PRO A 112 0.65 14.02 3.40
C PRO A 112 1.53 15.00 4.18
N SER A 113 2.80 15.03 3.87
CA SER A 113 3.76 15.97 4.45
C SER A 113 4.80 16.38 3.42
N VAL A 114 5.28 17.61 3.52
CA VAL A 114 6.39 18.10 2.70
C VAL A 114 7.63 18.17 3.57
N GLY A 115 8.64 17.38 3.24
CA GLY A 115 9.95 17.40 3.87
C GLY A 115 10.90 18.32 3.11
N PHE A 116 11.64 19.18 3.81
CA PHE A 116 12.68 20.04 3.26
C PHE A 116 14.05 19.47 3.62
N ASN A 117 15.00 19.50 2.69
CA ASN A 117 16.38 19.03 2.93
C ASN A 117 17.12 19.83 4.02
N SER A 118 16.60 21.01 4.39
CA SER A 118 17.11 21.88 5.47
C SER A 118 16.58 21.54 6.87
N GLY A 119 15.84 20.43 7.04
CA GLY A 119 15.43 19.91 8.35
C GLY A 119 14.10 20.45 8.87
N GLY A 120 13.26 21.05 8.05
CA GLY A 120 11.88 21.43 8.38
C GLY A 120 10.86 20.45 7.78
N ALA A 121 9.72 20.26 8.47
CA ALA A 121 8.55 19.58 7.92
C ALA A 121 7.31 20.44 8.18
N THR A 122 6.38 20.47 7.23
CA THR A 122 5.06 21.07 7.46
C THR A 122 4.25 20.17 8.40
N SER A 123 3.36 20.76 9.18
CA SER A 123 2.39 19.99 9.98
C SER A 123 1.60 19.06 9.07
N ALA A 124 1.63 17.77 9.38
CA ALA A 124 0.88 16.77 8.67
C ALA A 124 -0.43 16.51 9.39
N GLU A 125 -1.55 16.65 8.68
CA GLU A 125 -2.88 16.27 9.17
C GLU A 125 -3.21 14.86 8.64
N ASN A 126 -4.16 14.20 9.32
CA ASN A 126 -4.67 12.92 8.86
C ASN A 126 -5.83 13.20 7.90
N ASP A 127 -5.62 12.89 6.65
CA ASP A 127 -6.61 13.06 5.59
C ASP A 127 -7.25 11.71 5.24
N PHE A 128 -8.54 11.75 4.93
CA PHE A 128 -9.25 10.57 4.46
C PHE A 128 -8.99 10.37 2.98
N GLY A 129 -8.80 9.10 2.61
CA GLY A 129 -8.64 8.72 1.20
C GLY A 129 -9.23 7.35 0.92
N TRP A 130 -9.41 7.09 -0.37
CA TRP A 130 -9.86 5.80 -0.89
C TRP A 130 -8.92 5.30 -1.98
N ASN A 131 -8.98 4.01 -2.24
CA ASN A 131 -8.22 3.39 -3.31
C ASN A 131 -9.03 2.34 -4.04
N ILE A 132 -8.71 2.14 -5.31
CA ILE A 132 -9.25 1.06 -6.15
C ILE A 132 -8.17 0.60 -7.12
N GLY A 133 -8.16 -0.69 -7.41
CA GLY A 133 -7.18 -1.23 -8.33
C GLY A 133 -7.37 -2.71 -8.59
N GLY A 134 -6.31 -3.34 -9.04
CA GLY A 134 -6.28 -4.77 -9.28
C GLY A 134 -4.87 -5.29 -9.44
N GLY A 135 -4.77 -6.59 -9.50
CA GLY A 135 -3.50 -7.27 -9.61
C GLY A 135 -3.65 -8.73 -9.98
N ILE A 136 -2.53 -9.41 -9.94
CA ILE A 136 -2.45 -10.86 -10.09
C ILE A 136 -1.66 -11.43 -8.92
N LYS A 137 -2.12 -12.57 -8.39
CA LYS A 137 -1.41 -13.40 -7.44
C LYS A 137 -0.86 -14.62 -8.15
N ILE A 138 0.37 -14.96 -7.87
CA ILE A 138 1.07 -16.11 -8.43
C ILE A 138 1.52 -16.97 -7.25
N PRO A 139 0.95 -18.16 -7.03
CA PRO A 139 1.41 -19.08 -6.02
C PRO A 139 2.79 -19.62 -6.40
N LEU A 140 3.79 -19.38 -5.56
CA LEU A 140 5.16 -19.86 -5.77
C LEU A 140 5.42 -21.16 -4.98
N SER A 141 4.71 -21.33 -3.86
CA SER A 141 4.72 -22.56 -3.07
C SER A 141 3.42 -22.72 -2.30
N THR A 142 3.31 -23.78 -1.52
CA THR A 142 2.17 -23.99 -0.60
C THR A 142 2.15 -23.00 0.55
N SER A 143 3.25 -22.30 0.80
CA SER A 143 3.44 -21.41 1.96
C SER A 143 3.52 -19.95 1.63
N PHE A 144 3.71 -19.55 0.37
CA PHE A 144 3.78 -18.16 -0.01
C PHE A 144 3.35 -17.89 -1.46
N GLU A 145 2.76 -16.73 -1.65
CA GLU A 145 2.30 -16.19 -2.92
C GLU A 145 3.06 -14.89 -3.22
N THR A 146 3.37 -14.64 -4.48
CA THR A 146 3.76 -13.30 -4.93
C THR A 146 2.59 -12.60 -5.60
N PHE A 147 2.58 -11.28 -5.59
CA PHE A 147 1.58 -10.50 -6.29
C PHE A 147 2.20 -9.31 -7.02
N VAL A 148 1.55 -8.91 -8.09
CA VAL A 148 1.79 -7.63 -8.79
C VAL A 148 0.49 -6.87 -8.75
N GLU A 149 0.52 -5.61 -8.32
CA GLU A 149 -0.67 -4.82 -8.07
C GLU A 149 -0.49 -3.38 -8.54
N ALA A 150 -1.54 -2.80 -9.13
CA ALA A 150 -1.63 -1.38 -9.43
C ALA A 150 -2.91 -0.81 -8.81
N ARG A 151 -2.81 0.29 -8.07
CA ARG A 151 -3.94 0.95 -7.41
C ARG A 151 -3.95 2.45 -7.68
N TYR A 152 -5.11 2.99 -7.96
CA TYR A 152 -5.37 4.42 -7.92
C TYR A 152 -5.73 4.81 -6.49
N ASN A 153 -5.00 5.76 -5.91
CA ASN A 153 -5.26 6.33 -4.60
C ASN A 153 -5.70 7.79 -4.78
N SER A 154 -6.73 8.19 -4.04
CA SER A 154 -7.25 9.55 -4.02
C SER A 154 -7.42 10.00 -2.58
N VAL A 155 -6.73 11.05 -2.20
CA VAL A 155 -6.66 11.60 -0.85
C VAL A 155 -7.23 13.01 -0.86
N SER A 156 -8.26 13.25 -0.05
CA SER A 156 -8.84 14.58 0.13
C SER A 156 -8.02 15.35 1.14
N VAL A 157 -7.11 16.20 0.66
CA VAL A 157 -6.20 16.99 1.50
C VAL A 157 -6.97 18.16 2.10
N SER A 158 -6.97 18.24 3.43
CA SER A 158 -7.62 19.28 4.22
C SER A 158 -6.76 20.56 4.29
N GLY A 159 -7.40 21.71 4.58
CA GLY A 159 -6.70 22.97 4.82
C GLY A 159 -7.03 24.09 3.83
N PRO A 160 -6.48 25.31 4.04
CA PRO A 160 -6.82 26.52 3.24
C PRO A 160 -6.47 26.40 1.75
N ASN A 161 -5.51 25.53 1.40
CA ASN A 161 -5.12 25.19 0.04
C ASN A 161 -5.45 23.72 -0.26
N GLY A 162 -6.54 23.21 0.35
CA GLY A 162 -6.99 21.84 0.20
C GLY A 162 -7.25 21.49 -1.27
N GLY A 163 -7.02 20.23 -1.61
CA GLY A 163 -7.16 19.69 -2.96
C GLY A 163 -7.23 18.18 -2.93
N THR A 164 -7.01 17.54 -4.06
CA THR A 164 -6.96 16.09 -4.13
C THR A 164 -5.55 15.64 -4.52
N ALA A 165 -4.90 14.88 -3.64
CA ALA A 165 -3.66 14.22 -3.97
C ALA A 165 -3.96 12.82 -4.52
N SER A 166 -3.62 12.60 -5.78
CA SER A 166 -3.86 11.32 -6.44
C SER A 166 -2.55 10.71 -6.94
N PHE A 167 -2.41 9.38 -6.83
CA PHE A 167 -1.23 8.67 -7.30
C PHE A 167 -1.53 7.19 -7.55
N ILE A 168 -0.70 6.58 -8.40
CA ILE A 168 -0.81 5.16 -8.78
C ILE A 168 0.48 4.43 -8.41
N PRO A 169 0.55 3.72 -7.27
CA PRO A 169 1.60 2.75 -7.02
C PRO A 169 1.41 1.50 -7.89
N VAL A 170 2.52 1.04 -8.47
CA VAL A 170 2.66 -0.27 -9.10
C VAL A 170 3.67 -1.04 -8.27
N THR A 171 3.23 -2.10 -7.62
CA THR A 171 3.99 -2.82 -6.60
C THR A 171 4.11 -4.30 -6.91
N VAL A 172 5.18 -4.89 -6.43
CA VAL A 172 5.38 -6.34 -6.33
C VAL A 172 5.53 -6.69 -4.85
N GLY A 173 4.92 -7.76 -4.43
CA GLY A 173 4.97 -8.18 -3.03
C GLY A 173 4.88 -9.68 -2.84
N ILE A 174 5.07 -10.09 -1.59
CA ILE A 174 4.96 -11.47 -1.12
C ILE A 174 3.98 -11.53 0.05
N LEU A 175 3.19 -12.62 0.08
CA LEU A 175 2.28 -12.99 1.17
C LEU A 175 2.64 -14.39 1.66
N PHE A 176 2.67 -14.55 2.99
CA PHE A 176 2.92 -15.79 3.70
C PHE A 176 1.70 -16.22 4.49
#